data_5048a2f121481ac0b105a732470fc3f6
#
_entry.id   5048a2f121481ac0b105a732470fc3f6
#
_cell.length_a   1.000
_cell.length_b   1.000
_cell.length_c   1.000
_cell.angle_alpha   90.00
_cell.angle_beta   90.00
_cell.angle_gamma   90.00
#
_symmetry.space_group_name_H-M   'P 1'
#
loop_
_entity.id
_entity.type
_entity.pdbx_description
1 polymer ?
#
loop_
_entity_poly.entity_id
_entity_poly.type
_entity_poly.pdbx_seq_one_letter_code
_entity_poly.pdbx_strand_id
1 'polypeptide(L)'
;MLGYVSDGVRFNLDLHSCQTRRCQLTWHEFLKTITGVTVYLGHDTEDALVTVTELINTSPAADGREGIPDLDALRDFAIKRQISGADQVRESDLDEVRLLRERLHVLFAVDDTLTATAMLNELLAEANVTPHLSDHDGYGLHIHYFAPGAPIAQLLAAHCGMALARVVAEGELERLRTCEAPDCGHVLVDLSKNRCRRYCDSRTCGNRLHVAAYRARRRAGLSSA
;
A
#
# COMPACT_ATOMS: atom_id res chain seq x y z
N MET A 1 6.95 -39.07 -10.51
CA MET A 1 5.65 -39.02 -11.23
C MET A 1 4.57 -38.67 -10.23
N LEU A 2 4.15 -37.42 -10.16
CA LEU A 2 2.97 -37.00 -9.43
C LEU A 2 2.14 -36.15 -10.40
N GLY A 3 1.07 -36.72 -10.88
CA GLY A 3 0.15 -36.08 -11.80
C GLY A 3 -1.02 -35.47 -11.00
N TYR A 4 -1.21 -34.18 -11.12
CA TYR A 4 -2.42 -33.48 -10.66
C TYR A 4 -3.32 -33.27 -11.88
N VAL A 5 -4.56 -33.71 -11.82
CA VAL A 5 -5.56 -33.54 -12.89
C VAL A 5 -6.57 -32.52 -12.42
N SER A 6 -6.64 -31.38 -13.11
CA SER A 6 -7.76 -30.45 -13.03
C SER A 6 -8.10 -30.04 -14.47
N ASP A 7 -9.36 -30.27 -14.84
CA ASP A 7 -10.02 -29.78 -16.06
C ASP A 7 -9.33 -29.98 -17.42
N GLY A 8 -8.96 -31.23 -17.71
CA GLY A 8 -8.75 -31.67 -19.11
C GLY A 8 -7.46 -31.20 -19.79
N VAL A 9 -6.56 -30.50 -19.12
CA VAL A 9 -5.27 -30.08 -19.66
C VAL A 9 -4.16 -30.90 -19.01
N ARG A 10 -3.52 -31.77 -19.80
CA ARG A 10 -2.32 -32.53 -19.38
C ARG A 10 -1.08 -31.69 -19.65
N PHE A 11 -0.42 -31.24 -18.60
CA PHE A 11 0.94 -30.71 -18.69
C PHE A 11 1.95 -31.82 -18.47
N ASN A 12 2.71 -32.14 -19.51
CA ASN A 12 3.83 -33.07 -19.42
C ASN A 12 5.10 -32.24 -19.21
N LEU A 13 5.57 -32.15 -17.97
CA LEU A 13 6.82 -31.47 -17.63
C LEU A 13 7.97 -32.48 -17.64
N ASP A 14 8.79 -32.41 -18.68
CA ASP A 14 10.02 -33.18 -18.79
C ASP A 14 11.11 -32.48 -17.96
N LEU A 15 11.35 -33.00 -16.73
CA LEU A 15 12.26 -32.43 -15.73
C LEU A 15 13.77 -32.69 -16.03
N HIS A 16 14.10 -33.24 -17.17
CA HIS A 16 15.47 -33.69 -17.45
C HIS A 16 16.34 -32.78 -18.34
N SER A 17 15.83 -31.64 -18.79
CA SER A 17 16.58 -30.81 -19.76
C SER A 17 17.14 -29.49 -19.26
N CYS A 18 17.07 -29.17 -17.94
CA CYS A 18 17.65 -27.93 -17.42
C CYS A 18 18.84 -28.18 -16.48
N GLN A 19 19.98 -28.61 -17.04
CA GLN A 19 21.28 -28.65 -16.36
C GLN A 19 22.20 -27.51 -16.82
N THR A 20 21.75 -26.28 -16.83
CA THR A 20 22.65 -25.14 -16.95
C THR A 20 22.49 -24.19 -15.76
N ARG A 21 23.62 -23.91 -15.11
CA ARG A 21 23.82 -23.07 -13.94
C ARG A 21 23.15 -21.71 -14.12
N ARG A 22 22.18 -21.39 -13.28
CA ARG A 22 21.48 -20.12 -13.03
C ARG A 22 19.97 -20.15 -13.27
N CYS A 23 19.27 -21.09 -12.68
CA CYS A 23 17.84 -20.92 -12.49
C CYS A 23 17.47 -21.36 -11.07
N GLN A 24 17.71 -20.50 -10.10
CA GLN A 24 17.09 -20.59 -8.77
C GLN A 24 15.85 -19.69 -8.75
N LEU A 25 15.02 -19.79 -9.79
CA LEU A 25 13.67 -19.19 -9.75
C LEU A 25 12.84 -20.02 -8.77
N THR A 26 12.30 -19.39 -7.77
CA THR A 26 11.28 -20.01 -6.91
C THR A 26 10.05 -20.36 -7.75
N TRP A 27 9.23 -21.33 -7.29
CA TRP A 27 7.95 -21.63 -7.94
C TRP A 27 7.11 -20.38 -8.22
N HIS A 28 7.19 -19.41 -7.36
CA HIS A 28 6.50 -18.13 -7.47
C HIS A 28 7.03 -17.27 -8.64
N GLU A 29 8.34 -17.19 -8.81
CA GLU A 29 8.98 -16.49 -9.94
C GLU A 29 8.74 -17.21 -11.26
N PHE A 30 8.72 -18.56 -11.24
CA PHE A 30 8.41 -19.39 -12.40
C PHE A 30 6.96 -19.18 -12.88
N LEU A 31 5.99 -19.14 -11.96
CA LEU A 31 4.59 -18.83 -12.28
C LEU A 31 4.43 -17.40 -12.79
N LYS A 32 5.10 -16.42 -12.20
CA LYS A 32 5.13 -15.02 -12.72
C LYS A 32 5.67 -14.96 -14.16
N THR A 33 6.66 -15.76 -14.48
CA THR A 33 7.30 -15.77 -15.82
C THR A 33 6.41 -16.44 -16.88
N ILE A 34 5.68 -17.52 -16.53
CA ILE A 34 4.82 -18.25 -17.48
C ILE A 34 3.49 -17.54 -17.69
N THR A 35 2.91 -16.94 -16.65
CA THR A 35 1.55 -16.40 -16.72
C THR A 35 1.50 -14.94 -17.16
N GLY A 36 2.63 -14.24 -17.15
CA GLY A 36 2.65 -12.78 -17.41
C GLY A 36 1.75 -12.01 -16.44
N VAL A 37 1.38 -12.63 -15.31
CA VAL A 37 0.48 -12.06 -14.32
C VAL A 37 1.23 -10.92 -13.65
N THR A 38 0.95 -9.73 -14.09
CA THR A 38 1.05 -8.55 -13.23
C THR A 38 0.26 -8.89 -11.96
N VAL A 39 0.87 -8.76 -10.79
CA VAL A 39 0.18 -8.95 -9.52
C VAL A 39 -1.06 -8.08 -9.57
N TYR A 40 -2.22 -8.69 -9.77
CA TYR A 40 -3.50 -8.00 -9.72
C TYR A 40 -3.84 -7.87 -8.24
N LEU A 41 -3.47 -6.75 -7.67
CA LEU A 41 -4.03 -6.33 -6.39
C LEU A 41 -5.52 -6.09 -6.69
N GLY A 42 -6.41 -6.88 -6.10
CA GLY A 42 -7.85 -6.70 -6.28
C GLY A 42 -8.26 -5.26 -5.92
N HIS A 43 -9.37 -4.79 -6.46
CA HIS A 43 -9.89 -3.42 -6.26
C HIS A 43 -9.85 -3.00 -4.77
N ASP A 44 -10.28 -3.89 -3.88
CA ASP A 44 -10.29 -3.65 -2.42
C ASP A 44 -8.88 -3.37 -1.85
N THR A 45 -7.85 -4.06 -2.39
CA THR A 45 -6.46 -3.84 -1.96
C THR A 45 -5.93 -2.50 -2.48
N GLU A 46 -6.26 -2.10 -3.70
CA GLU A 46 -5.85 -0.80 -4.25
C GLU A 46 -6.49 0.34 -3.47
N ASP A 47 -7.78 0.26 -3.15
CA ASP A 47 -8.49 1.25 -2.33
C ASP A 47 -7.92 1.33 -0.92
N ALA A 48 -7.58 0.19 -0.31
CA ALA A 48 -6.93 0.16 0.99
C ALA A 48 -5.53 0.80 0.96
N LEU A 49 -4.75 0.61 -0.12
CA LEU A 49 -3.45 1.27 -0.31
C LEU A 49 -3.59 2.78 -0.52
N VAL A 50 -4.65 3.24 -1.17
CA VAL A 50 -4.98 4.67 -1.24
C VAL A 50 -5.36 5.19 0.13
N THR A 51 -6.20 4.46 0.87
CA THR A 51 -6.64 4.82 2.22
C THR A 51 -5.46 4.97 3.18
N VAL A 52 -4.53 4.01 3.23
CA VAL A 52 -3.35 4.09 4.10
C VAL A 52 -2.46 5.28 3.73
N THR A 53 -2.26 5.51 2.43
CA THR A 53 -1.44 6.63 1.96
C THR A 53 -2.07 7.97 2.35
N GLU A 54 -3.37 8.14 2.13
CA GLU A 54 -4.07 9.37 2.53
C GLU A 54 -4.09 9.55 4.05
N LEU A 55 -4.32 8.47 4.82
CA LEU A 55 -4.31 8.52 6.28
C LEU A 55 -2.96 9.00 6.82
N ILE A 56 -1.86 8.41 6.38
CA ILE A 56 -0.52 8.84 6.78
C ILE A 56 -0.25 10.29 6.39
N ASN A 57 -0.68 10.69 5.20
CA ASN A 57 -0.46 12.04 4.69
C ASN A 57 -1.34 13.12 5.36
N THR A 58 -2.23 12.75 6.29
CA THR A 58 -2.90 13.70 7.20
C THR A 58 -2.02 14.11 8.37
N SER A 59 -0.87 13.43 8.60
CA SER A 59 0.06 13.75 9.69
C SER A 59 0.74 15.12 9.46
N PRO A 60 0.97 15.91 10.51
CA PRO A 60 1.82 17.10 10.43
C PRO A 60 3.23 16.83 9.91
N ALA A 61 3.72 15.60 10.01
CA ALA A 61 5.00 15.18 9.46
C ALA A 61 5.05 15.25 7.92
N ALA A 62 3.89 15.21 7.25
CA ALA A 62 3.80 15.23 5.79
C ALA A 62 4.01 16.64 5.20
N ASP A 63 3.33 17.67 5.74
CA ASP A 63 3.36 19.04 5.23
C ASP A 63 3.26 20.14 6.31
N GLY A 64 3.37 19.78 7.58
CA GLY A 64 3.31 20.68 8.74
C GLY A 64 1.89 20.96 9.23
N ARG A 65 0.85 20.34 8.66
CA ARG A 65 -0.55 20.55 9.05
C ARG A 65 -1.17 19.28 9.59
N GLU A 66 -2.00 19.41 10.63
CA GLU A 66 -2.86 18.32 11.09
C GLU A 66 -4.09 18.20 10.18
N GLY A 67 -4.19 17.13 9.41
CA GLY A 67 -5.29 16.88 8.49
C GLY A 67 -6.53 16.26 9.14
N ILE A 68 -6.39 15.70 10.37
CA ILE A 68 -7.50 15.17 11.18
C ILE A 68 -7.46 15.88 12.55
N PRO A 69 -7.82 17.19 12.62
CA PRO A 69 -7.73 17.97 13.86
C PRO A 69 -8.80 17.61 14.89
N ASP A 70 -9.93 17.08 14.47
CA ASP A 70 -11.11 16.81 15.30
C ASP A 70 -11.93 15.61 14.78
N LEU A 71 -13.01 15.27 15.49
CA LEU A 71 -13.90 14.17 15.16
C LEU A 71 -14.65 14.37 13.84
N ASP A 72 -15.00 15.59 13.49
CA ASP A 72 -15.71 15.86 12.24
C ASP A 72 -14.78 15.59 11.05
N ALA A 73 -13.53 16.01 11.14
CA ALA A 73 -12.51 15.71 10.13
C ALA A 73 -12.25 14.19 10.03
N LEU A 74 -12.23 13.46 11.16
CA LEU A 74 -12.10 11.99 11.14
C LEU A 74 -13.32 11.33 10.49
N ARG A 75 -14.52 11.80 10.80
CA ARG A 75 -15.76 11.31 10.18
C ARG A 75 -15.77 11.57 8.68
N ASP A 76 -15.39 12.77 8.24
CA ASP A 76 -15.31 13.14 6.84
C ASP A 76 -14.28 12.27 6.10
N PHE A 77 -13.12 11.99 6.71
CA PHE A 77 -12.14 11.07 6.17
C PHE A 77 -12.71 9.67 6.00
N ALA A 78 -13.40 9.14 7.03
CA ALA A 78 -14.00 7.81 7.00
C ALA A 78 -15.10 7.70 5.93
N ILE A 79 -15.98 8.70 5.81
CA ILE A 79 -17.01 8.77 4.78
C ILE A 79 -16.37 8.82 3.39
N LYS A 80 -15.39 9.69 3.17
CA LYS A 80 -14.66 9.82 1.90
C LYS A 80 -14.02 8.51 1.47
N ARG A 81 -13.50 7.72 2.42
CA ARG A 81 -12.87 6.43 2.19
C ARG A 81 -13.83 5.25 2.29
N GLN A 82 -15.13 5.51 2.42
CA GLN A 82 -16.17 4.48 2.53
C GLN A 82 -15.89 3.45 3.65
N ILE A 83 -15.30 3.93 4.75
CA ILE A 83 -15.02 3.08 5.91
C ILE A 83 -16.33 2.83 6.66
N SER A 84 -16.65 1.56 6.87
CA SER A 84 -17.85 1.15 7.63
C SER A 84 -17.81 1.74 9.05
N GLY A 85 -18.97 2.15 9.58
CA GLY A 85 -19.06 2.73 10.93
C GLY A 85 -18.59 4.19 11.06
N ALA A 86 -18.45 4.92 9.95
CA ALA A 86 -18.10 6.34 9.96
C ALA A 86 -19.04 7.22 10.78
N ASP A 87 -20.30 6.80 10.95
CA ASP A 87 -21.34 7.43 11.78
C ASP A 87 -21.16 7.17 13.29
N GLN A 88 -20.33 6.19 13.67
CA GLN A 88 -20.12 5.74 15.06
C GLN A 88 -18.78 6.21 15.65
N VAL A 89 -18.11 7.17 15.01
CA VAL A 89 -16.82 7.71 15.46
C VAL A 89 -16.96 8.37 16.84
N ARG A 90 -16.05 8.02 17.76
CA ARG A 90 -16.02 8.43 19.16
C ARG A 90 -14.79 9.30 19.46
N GLU A 91 -14.83 10.03 20.58
CA GLU A 91 -13.70 10.85 21.04
C GLU A 91 -12.39 10.06 21.18
N SER A 92 -12.46 8.84 21.72
CA SER A 92 -11.30 7.95 21.86
C SER A 92 -10.66 7.57 20.50
N ASP A 93 -11.45 7.50 19.43
CA ASP A 93 -10.98 7.07 18.12
C ASP A 93 -10.00 8.07 17.49
N LEU A 94 -10.09 9.34 17.86
CA LEU A 94 -9.24 10.39 17.28
C LEU A 94 -7.76 10.17 17.59
N ASP A 95 -7.44 9.93 18.86
CA ASP A 95 -6.07 9.71 19.29
C ASP A 95 -5.56 8.33 18.84
N GLU A 96 -6.43 7.31 18.85
CA GLU A 96 -6.09 5.97 18.35
C GLU A 96 -5.77 5.99 16.85
N VAL A 97 -6.54 6.71 16.02
CA VAL A 97 -6.27 6.84 14.58
C VAL A 97 -5.02 7.66 14.31
N ARG A 98 -4.75 8.72 15.08
CA ARG A 98 -3.49 9.47 14.98
C ARG A 98 -2.29 8.59 15.33
N LEU A 99 -2.38 7.78 16.39
CA LEU A 99 -1.33 6.83 16.76
C LEU A 99 -1.15 5.76 15.66
N LEU A 100 -2.22 5.22 15.14
CA LEU A 100 -2.18 4.25 14.05
C LEU A 100 -1.45 4.80 12.82
N ARG A 101 -1.74 6.03 12.37
CA ARG A 101 -1.07 6.61 11.20
C ARG A 101 0.43 6.79 11.40
N GLU A 102 0.88 7.13 12.63
CA GLU A 102 2.32 7.24 12.94
C GLU A 102 3.00 5.86 12.87
N ARG A 103 2.34 4.81 13.37
CA ARG A 103 2.83 3.43 13.25
C ARG A 103 2.91 2.98 11.79
N LEU A 104 1.90 3.27 11.00
CA LEU A 104 1.87 2.95 9.56
C LEU A 104 2.93 3.74 8.79
N HIS A 105 3.20 5.00 9.18
CA HIS A 105 4.22 5.84 8.54
C HIS A 105 5.61 5.21 8.60
N VAL A 106 5.98 4.61 9.75
CA VAL A 106 7.30 3.98 9.93
C VAL A 106 7.55 2.88 8.88
N LEU A 107 6.52 2.15 8.46
CA LEU A 107 6.63 1.10 7.42
C LEU A 107 7.13 1.62 6.07
N PHE A 108 6.87 2.89 5.74
CA PHE A 108 7.34 3.49 4.48
C PHE A 108 8.81 3.91 4.50
N ALA A 109 9.47 3.82 5.66
CA ALA A 109 10.89 4.07 5.84
C ALA A 109 11.70 2.77 6.04
N VAL A 110 11.03 1.61 6.12
CA VAL A 110 11.67 0.30 6.29
C VAL A 110 12.07 -0.27 4.93
N ASP A 111 13.31 -0.67 4.79
CA ASP A 111 13.87 -1.31 3.58
C ASP A 111 14.10 -2.83 3.75
N ASP A 112 13.94 -3.34 4.98
CA ASP A 112 14.09 -4.75 5.32
C ASP A 112 12.74 -5.46 5.49
N THR A 113 12.55 -6.52 4.70
CA THR A 113 11.32 -7.32 4.67
C THR A 113 11.01 -7.99 6.01
N LEU A 114 12.02 -8.43 6.76
CA LEU A 114 11.80 -9.10 8.05
C LEU A 114 11.25 -8.12 9.09
N THR A 115 11.82 -6.92 9.15
CA THR A 115 11.35 -5.84 10.02
C THR A 115 9.93 -5.42 9.64
N ALA A 116 9.65 -5.19 8.35
CA ALA A 116 8.31 -4.85 7.87
C ALA A 116 7.29 -5.94 8.22
N THR A 117 7.66 -7.21 8.07
CA THR A 117 6.82 -8.36 8.42
C THR A 117 6.50 -8.38 9.92
N ALA A 118 7.51 -8.19 10.78
CA ALA A 118 7.31 -8.18 12.23
C ALA A 118 6.36 -7.05 12.65
N MET A 119 6.55 -5.83 12.14
CA MET A 119 5.69 -4.68 12.45
C MET A 119 4.25 -4.89 11.98
N LEU A 120 4.05 -5.46 10.79
CA LEU A 120 2.72 -5.75 10.27
C LEU A 120 2.02 -6.85 11.06
N ASN A 121 2.72 -7.90 11.44
CA ASN A 121 2.15 -8.98 12.25
C ASN A 121 1.71 -8.47 13.63
N GLU A 122 2.49 -7.59 14.28
CA GLU A 122 2.11 -6.95 15.53
C GLU A 122 0.86 -6.08 15.36
N LEU A 123 0.84 -5.22 14.34
CA LEU A 123 -0.31 -4.36 14.02
C LEU A 123 -1.58 -5.17 13.79
N LEU A 124 -1.50 -6.23 12.99
CA LEU A 124 -2.65 -7.08 12.65
C LEU A 124 -3.15 -7.91 13.83
N ALA A 125 -2.25 -8.37 14.70
CA ALA A 125 -2.62 -9.07 15.94
C ALA A 125 -3.40 -8.15 16.89
N GLU A 126 -2.96 -6.91 17.08
CA GLU A 126 -3.65 -5.92 17.91
C GLU A 126 -4.99 -5.48 17.31
N ALA A 127 -5.09 -5.41 15.99
CA ALA A 127 -6.33 -5.07 15.30
C ALA A 127 -7.41 -6.16 15.39
N ASN A 128 -7.13 -7.33 16.01
CA ASN A 128 -8.05 -8.46 16.10
C ASN A 128 -8.69 -8.83 14.77
N VAL A 129 -7.85 -9.01 13.74
CA VAL A 129 -8.30 -9.31 12.39
C VAL A 129 -9.18 -10.55 12.36
N THR A 130 -10.45 -10.37 11.95
CA THR A 130 -11.48 -11.43 11.85
C THR A 130 -12.07 -11.45 10.44
N PRO A 131 -11.50 -12.24 9.51
CA PRO A 131 -11.99 -12.26 8.15
C PRO A 131 -13.42 -12.81 8.06
N HIS A 132 -14.29 -12.13 7.32
CA HIS A 132 -15.63 -12.61 6.99
C HIS A 132 -16.07 -12.11 5.62
N LEU A 133 -16.95 -12.86 4.98
CA LEU A 133 -17.56 -12.47 3.71
C LEU A 133 -18.68 -11.46 3.95
N SER A 134 -18.73 -10.43 3.13
CA SER A 134 -19.74 -9.40 3.15
C SER A 134 -20.25 -9.11 1.74
N ASP A 135 -21.54 -8.77 1.63
CA ASP A 135 -22.21 -8.38 0.40
C ASP A 135 -23.01 -7.10 0.68
N HIS A 136 -22.30 -5.98 0.73
CA HIS A 136 -22.90 -4.65 0.90
C HIS A 136 -22.19 -3.62 0.02
N ASP A 137 -22.73 -2.42 -0.05
CA ASP A 137 -22.17 -1.27 -0.79
C ASP A 137 -22.06 -1.45 -2.31
N GLY A 138 -22.70 -2.49 -2.87
CA GLY A 138 -22.78 -2.69 -4.33
C GLY A 138 -21.52 -3.28 -4.98
N TYR A 139 -20.52 -3.70 -4.21
CA TYR A 139 -19.28 -4.31 -4.71
C TYR A 139 -19.37 -5.82 -4.92
N GLY A 140 -20.52 -6.44 -4.59
CA GLY A 140 -20.67 -7.90 -4.57
C GLY A 140 -19.96 -8.54 -3.38
N LEU A 141 -19.83 -9.87 -3.40
CA LEU A 141 -19.23 -10.62 -2.30
C LEU A 141 -17.72 -10.33 -2.18
N HIS A 142 -17.31 -9.80 -1.04
CA HIS A 142 -15.91 -9.45 -0.74
C HIS A 142 -15.54 -9.77 0.72
N ILE A 143 -14.26 -9.68 1.06
CA ILE A 143 -13.75 -10.03 2.39
C ILE A 143 -13.53 -8.77 3.23
N HIS A 144 -14.20 -8.71 4.38
CA HIS A 144 -13.85 -7.79 5.45
C HIS A 144 -12.92 -8.47 6.46
N TYR A 145 -12.01 -7.69 7.04
CA TYR A 145 -10.98 -8.18 7.97
C TYR A 145 -11.24 -7.80 9.43
N PHE A 146 -12.42 -7.24 9.74
CA PHE A 146 -12.77 -6.71 11.06
C PHE A 146 -14.16 -7.17 11.49
N ALA A 147 -14.40 -7.25 12.81
CA ALA A 147 -15.71 -7.57 13.34
C ALA A 147 -16.70 -6.42 13.15
N PRO A 148 -17.99 -6.68 12.87
CA PRO A 148 -19.03 -5.66 12.86
C PRO A 148 -19.05 -4.84 14.16
N GLY A 149 -19.07 -3.51 14.06
CA GLY A 149 -19.07 -2.61 15.22
C GLY A 149 -17.70 -2.43 15.91
N ALA A 150 -16.61 -2.88 15.29
CA ALA A 150 -15.26 -2.59 15.77
C ALA A 150 -14.99 -1.06 15.78
N PRO A 151 -14.16 -0.54 16.71
CA PRO A 151 -13.70 0.84 16.68
C PRO A 151 -13.04 1.20 15.34
N ILE A 152 -13.19 2.45 14.90
CA ILE A 152 -12.70 2.86 13.57
C ILE A 152 -11.18 2.70 13.42
N ALA A 153 -10.42 2.87 14.49
CA ALA A 153 -8.98 2.64 14.49
C ALA A 153 -8.63 1.17 14.20
N GLN A 154 -9.39 0.21 14.76
CA GLN A 154 -9.21 -1.22 14.47
C GLN A 154 -9.62 -1.56 13.02
N LEU A 155 -10.72 -0.97 12.54
CA LEU A 155 -11.14 -1.09 11.15
C LEU A 155 -10.04 -0.67 10.19
N LEU A 156 -9.50 0.54 10.40
CA LEU A 156 -8.41 1.09 9.60
C LEU A 156 -7.14 0.27 9.74
N ALA A 157 -6.79 -0.19 10.94
CA ALA A 157 -5.61 -1.03 11.16
C ALA A 157 -5.71 -2.36 10.40
N ALA A 158 -6.87 -3.04 10.46
CA ALA A 158 -7.10 -4.27 9.73
C ALA A 158 -7.10 -4.04 8.21
N HIS A 159 -7.83 -3.05 7.72
CA HIS A 159 -7.95 -2.74 6.31
C HIS A 159 -6.61 -2.34 5.68
N CYS A 160 -5.95 -1.33 6.24
CA CYS A 160 -4.66 -0.85 5.78
C CYS A 160 -3.54 -1.88 5.98
N GLY A 161 -3.52 -2.53 7.16
CA GLY A 161 -2.51 -3.53 7.51
C GLY A 161 -2.55 -4.74 6.58
N MET A 162 -3.74 -5.26 6.23
CA MET A 162 -3.88 -6.37 5.28
C MET A 162 -3.42 -5.99 3.87
N ALA A 163 -3.70 -4.77 3.41
CA ALA A 163 -3.23 -4.32 2.10
C ALA A 163 -1.69 -4.19 2.06
N LEU A 164 -1.08 -3.63 3.12
CA LEU A 164 0.39 -3.55 3.24
C LEU A 164 1.01 -4.94 3.38
N ALA A 165 0.41 -5.84 4.15
CA ALA A 165 0.87 -7.23 4.28
C ALA A 165 0.86 -7.94 2.92
N ARG A 166 -0.14 -7.67 2.07
CA ARG A 166 -0.19 -8.18 0.71
C ARG A 166 0.99 -7.67 -0.12
N VAL A 167 1.31 -6.37 -0.07
CA VAL A 167 2.47 -5.80 -0.76
C VAL A 167 3.77 -6.48 -0.33
N VAL A 168 3.96 -6.68 0.98
CA VAL A 168 5.16 -7.35 1.52
C VAL A 168 5.22 -8.82 1.11
N ALA A 169 4.10 -9.55 1.19
CA ALA A 169 4.02 -10.96 0.82
C ALA A 169 4.32 -11.21 -0.68
N GLU A 170 3.99 -10.26 -1.53
CA GLU A 170 4.31 -10.30 -2.96
C GLU A 170 5.76 -9.87 -3.27
N GLY A 171 6.57 -9.55 -2.25
CA GLY A 171 7.95 -9.08 -2.42
C GLY A 171 8.06 -7.69 -3.04
N GLU A 172 7.06 -6.84 -2.83
CA GLU A 172 6.93 -5.53 -3.45
C GLU A 172 7.13 -4.37 -2.42
N LEU A 173 7.86 -4.64 -1.32
CA LEU A 173 8.10 -3.66 -0.24
C LEU A 173 8.64 -2.32 -0.78
N GLU A 174 9.48 -2.35 -1.80
CA GLU A 174 10.05 -1.17 -2.47
C GLU A 174 9.03 -0.22 -3.11
N ARG A 175 7.75 -0.64 -3.22
CA ARG A 175 6.65 0.23 -3.67
C ARG A 175 6.18 1.20 -2.59
N LEU A 176 6.47 0.90 -1.33
CA LEU A 176 6.20 1.80 -0.20
C LEU A 176 7.31 2.84 -0.15
N ARG A 177 7.00 4.09 -0.49
CA ARG A 177 8.00 5.14 -0.71
C ARG A 177 7.64 6.42 0.00
N THR A 178 8.67 7.17 0.37
CA THR A 178 8.55 8.59 0.72
C THR A 178 8.78 9.45 -0.52
N CYS A 179 8.09 10.57 -0.61
CA CYS A 179 8.25 11.53 -1.70
C CYS A 179 9.67 12.07 -1.76
N GLU A 180 10.32 12.02 -2.93
CA GLU A 180 11.69 12.51 -3.12
C GLU A 180 11.78 14.04 -3.30
N ALA A 181 10.68 14.77 -3.17
CA ALA A 181 10.74 16.23 -3.23
C ALA A 181 11.33 16.79 -1.93
N PRO A 182 12.27 17.75 -2.01
CA PRO A 182 12.77 18.45 -0.83
C PRO A 182 11.60 19.06 -0.03
N ASP A 183 11.68 18.95 1.29
CA ASP A 183 10.69 19.49 2.22
C ASP A 183 9.28 18.86 2.08
N CYS A 184 9.20 17.61 1.62
CA CYS A 184 7.96 16.85 1.51
C CYS A 184 8.07 15.54 2.29
N GLY A 185 7.29 15.40 3.36
CA GLY A 185 7.21 14.18 4.18
C GLY A 185 6.07 13.24 3.77
N HIS A 186 5.39 13.49 2.62
CA HIS A 186 4.32 12.62 2.15
C HIS A 186 4.85 11.25 1.75
N VAL A 187 4.07 10.21 2.04
CA VAL A 187 4.30 8.85 1.53
C VAL A 187 3.48 8.59 0.27
N LEU A 188 3.87 7.57 -0.47
CA LEU A 188 3.14 7.09 -1.65
C LEU A 188 3.34 5.59 -1.82
N VAL A 189 2.36 4.93 -2.42
CA VAL A 189 2.51 3.57 -2.95
C VAL A 189 2.69 3.66 -4.46
N ASP A 190 3.79 3.11 -4.97
CA ASP A 190 4.07 3.11 -6.41
C ASP A 190 3.38 1.94 -7.09
N LEU A 191 2.14 2.14 -7.53
CA LEU A 191 1.37 1.16 -8.30
C LEU A 191 1.69 1.19 -9.80
N SER A 192 2.68 1.99 -10.23
CA SER A 192 3.06 2.04 -11.64
C SER A 192 3.73 0.73 -12.09
N LYS A 193 3.50 0.37 -13.35
CA LYS A 193 4.08 -0.84 -13.95
C LYS A 193 5.61 -0.87 -13.86
N ASN A 194 6.26 0.27 -14.03
CA ASN A 194 7.72 0.39 -14.11
C ASN A 194 8.36 0.78 -12.78
N ARG A 195 7.59 0.86 -11.67
CA ARG A 195 8.07 1.23 -10.33
C ARG A 195 8.88 2.55 -10.34
N CYS A 196 8.41 3.54 -11.09
CA CYS A 196 9.17 4.78 -11.33
C CYS A 196 8.56 6.03 -10.69
N ARG A 197 7.47 5.90 -9.92
CA ARG A 197 6.85 7.03 -9.24
C ARG A 197 7.72 7.49 -8.07
N ARG A 198 8.21 8.72 -8.16
CA ARG A 198 9.12 9.33 -7.18
C ARG A 198 8.46 10.37 -6.28
N TYR A 199 7.32 10.89 -6.70
CA TYR A 199 6.66 12.01 -6.05
C TYR A 199 5.23 11.64 -5.66
N CYS A 200 4.79 12.15 -4.49
CA CYS A 200 3.44 11.92 -3.98
C CYS A 200 2.37 12.43 -4.94
N ASP A 201 2.64 13.53 -5.61
CA ASP A 201 1.77 14.10 -6.62
C ASP A 201 2.60 14.70 -7.79
N SER A 202 2.21 14.35 -9.02
CA SER A 202 2.91 14.79 -10.24
C SER A 202 2.69 16.28 -10.55
N ARG A 203 1.51 16.82 -10.14
CA ARG A 203 1.12 18.21 -10.43
C ARG A 203 1.76 19.20 -9.45
N THR A 204 2.02 18.79 -8.23
CA THR A 204 2.65 19.61 -7.20
C THR A 204 4.14 19.32 -7.08
N CYS A 205 4.54 18.28 -6.37
CA CYS A 205 5.95 17.95 -6.12
C CYS A 205 6.71 17.65 -7.41
N GLY A 206 6.14 16.83 -8.30
CA GLY A 206 6.77 16.48 -9.57
C GLY A 206 7.00 17.71 -10.45
N ASN A 207 5.96 18.51 -10.68
CA ASN A 207 6.03 19.70 -11.53
C ASN A 207 6.98 20.76 -10.96
N ARG A 208 6.93 21.00 -9.62
CA ARG A 208 7.83 21.95 -8.94
C ARG A 208 9.29 21.64 -9.23
N LEU A 209 9.68 20.39 -9.15
CA LEU A 209 11.06 19.96 -9.39
C LEU A 209 11.43 19.97 -10.87
N HIS A 210 10.53 19.59 -11.78
CA HIS A 210 10.78 19.71 -13.21
C HIS A 210 11.00 21.16 -13.64
N VAL A 211 10.19 22.10 -13.15
CA VAL A 211 10.33 23.54 -13.41
C VAL A 211 11.63 24.08 -12.82
N ALA A 212 11.99 23.69 -11.59
CA ALA A 212 13.24 24.10 -10.96
C ALA A 212 14.46 23.62 -11.77
N ALA A 213 14.47 22.34 -12.16
CA ALA A 213 15.55 21.77 -13.00
C ALA A 213 15.64 22.45 -14.38
N TYR A 214 14.50 22.73 -15.01
CA TYR A 214 14.47 23.48 -16.28
C TYR A 214 15.06 24.88 -16.12
N ARG A 215 14.66 25.64 -15.09
CA ARG A 215 15.19 26.98 -14.81
C ARG A 215 16.68 26.96 -14.52
N ALA A 216 17.19 25.96 -13.76
CA ALA A 216 18.61 25.79 -13.47
C ALA A 216 19.41 25.56 -14.76
N ARG A 217 18.96 24.66 -15.65
CA ARG A 217 19.60 24.43 -16.96
C ARG A 217 19.66 25.69 -17.82
N ARG A 218 18.57 26.47 -17.88
CA ARG A 218 18.56 27.74 -18.62
C ARG A 218 19.57 28.75 -18.09
N ARG A 219 19.69 28.88 -16.77
CA ARG A 219 20.68 29.79 -16.15
C ARG A 219 22.10 29.33 -16.46
N ALA A 220 22.41 28.04 -16.37
CA ALA A 220 23.73 27.49 -16.67
C ALA A 220 24.08 27.71 -18.16
N GLY A 221 23.14 27.54 -19.10
CA GLY A 221 23.36 27.79 -20.51
C GLY A 221 23.52 29.28 -20.88
N LEU A 222 23.01 30.20 -20.06
CA LEU A 222 23.21 31.64 -20.22
C LEU A 222 24.53 32.17 -19.59
N SER A 223 25.14 31.40 -18.68
CA SER A 223 26.42 31.73 -18.04
C SER A 223 27.62 31.29 -18.89
N SER A 224 27.42 30.51 -19.96
CA SER A 224 28.45 30.00 -20.88
C SER A 224 28.44 30.71 -22.23
N ALA A 225 27.72 31.82 -22.37
CA ALA A 225 27.72 32.71 -23.53
C ALA A 225 28.20 34.10 -23.13
#